data_a995e8b4c423fa06da1935a5f8e1ff63
#
_entry.id   a995e8b4c423fa06da1935a5f8e1ff63
#
_cell.length_a   1.000
_cell.length_b   1.000
_cell.length_c   1.000
_cell.angle_alpha   90.00
_cell.angle_beta   90.00
_cell.angle_gamma   90.00
#
_symmetry.space_group_name_H-M   'P 1'
#
loop_
_entity.id
_entity.type
_entity.pdbx_description
1 polymer ?
#
loop_
_entity_poly.entity_id
_entity_poly.type
_entity_poly.pdbx_seq_one_letter_code
_entity_poly.pdbx_strand_id
1 'polypeptide(L)'
;MDIPISLTVNGKSVTKTVDSRTLLVQFLRENLQLTGTHVGCDTAQCGACTVHMNGRAIKSCSMLAAQVQGSQITTIEGLAKNGELHPMQAAFRECHGLQCGFCTPGMVMSAVQLLADNPKATEEEIREGLDGNICRCTGYHNIVKSIQFCQSGAKASA
;
A
#
# COMPACT_ATOMS: atom_id res chain seq x y z
N MET A 1 -22.15 -13.58 -12.11
CA MET A 1 -21.61 -13.99 -13.46
C MET A 1 -20.12 -14.05 -13.35
N ASP A 2 -19.54 -15.17 -13.66
CA ASP A 2 -18.09 -15.35 -13.60
C ASP A 2 -17.42 -14.80 -14.87
N ILE A 3 -16.36 -14.04 -14.67
CA ILE A 3 -15.59 -13.41 -15.74
C ILE A 3 -14.10 -13.71 -15.58
N PRO A 4 -13.34 -13.91 -16.67
CA PRO A 4 -11.90 -14.02 -16.61
C PRO A 4 -11.28 -12.63 -16.42
N ILE A 5 -10.33 -12.53 -15.49
CA ILE A 5 -9.56 -11.32 -15.23
C ILE A 5 -8.08 -11.63 -15.43
N SER A 6 -7.41 -10.83 -16.24
CA SER A 6 -5.98 -10.94 -16.50
C SER A 6 -5.32 -9.60 -16.17
N LEU A 7 -4.31 -9.61 -15.31
CA LEU A 7 -3.55 -8.43 -14.90
C LEU A 7 -2.15 -8.85 -14.42
N THR A 8 -1.29 -7.88 -14.18
CA THR A 8 0.03 -8.15 -13.59
C THR A 8 0.01 -7.78 -12.11
N VAL A 9 0.40 -8.69 -11.23
CA VAL A 9 0.50 -8.44 -9.79
C VAL A 9 1.92 -8.72 -9.31
N ASN A 10 2.56 -7.72 -8.73
CA ASN A 10 3.94 -7.79 -8.24
C ASN A 10 4.91 -8.35 -9.31
N GLY A 11 4.74 -7.89 -10.56
CA GLY A 11 5.56 -8.28 -11.69
C GLY A 11 5.22 -9.64 -12.30
N LYS A 12 4.22 -10.35 -11.80
CA LYS A 12 3.77 -11.66 -12.33
C LYS A 12 2.43 -11.52 -13.05
N SER A 13 2.33 -12.06 -14.26
CA SER A 13 1.06 -12.15 -14.98
C SER A 13 0.14 -13.15 -14.28
N VAL A 14 -1.10 -12.77 -14.06
CA VAL A 14 -2.12 -13.56 -13.36
C VAL A 14 -3.40 -13.56 -14.19
N THR A 15 -3.99 -14.74 -14.36
CA THR A 15 -5.33 -14.90 -14.94
C THR A 15 -6.17 -15.76 -14.00
N LYS A 16 -7.33 -15.27 -13.61
CA LYS A 16 -8.29 -15.95 -12.73
C LYS A 16 -9.71 -15.67 -13.19
N THR A 17 -10.60 -16.62 -13.02
CA THR A 17 -12.05 -16.43 -13.19
C THR A 17 -12.66 -16.13 -11.84
N VAL A 18 -13.40 -15.04 -11.73
CA VAL A 18 -14.05 -14.59 -10.50
C VAL A 18 -15.43 -14.01 -10.78
N ASP A 19 -16.28 -13.89 -9.77
CA ASP A 19 -17.55 -13.16 -9.89
C ASP A 19 -17.29 -11.69 -10.29
N SER A 20 -18.11 -11.19 -11.20
CA SER A 20 -17.96 -9.82 -11.73
C SER A 20 -18.06 -8.71 -10.67
N ARG A 21 -18.58 -9.02 -9.49
CA ARG A 21 -18.71 -8.12 -8.34
C ARG A 21 -17.51 -8.18 -7.37
N THR A 22 -16.54 -9.06 -7.63
CA THR A 22 -15.37 -9.22 -6.75
C THR A 22 -14.60 -7.92 -6.66
N LEU A 23 -14.40 -7.41 -5.43
CA LEU A 23 -13.57 -6.25 -5.18
C LEU A 23 -12.09 -6.59 -5.39
N LEU A 24 -11.30 -5.60 -5.78
CA LEU A 24 -9.85 -5.79 -5.99
C LEU A 24 -9.18 -6.31 -4.71
N VAL A 25 -9.54 -5.79 -3.54
CA VAL A 25 -8.97 -6.25 -2.27
C VAL A 25 -9.30 -7.73 -1.99
N GLN A 26 -10.52 -8.17 -2.31
CA GLN A 26 -10.92 -9.57 -2.18
C GLN A 26 -10.13 -10.45 -3.16
N PHE A 27 -10.01 -10.01 -4.41
CA PHE A 27 -9.20 -10.68 -5.41
C PHE A 27 -7.75 -10.91 -4.95
N LEU A 28 -7.11 -9.85 -4.42
CA LEU A 28 -5.75 -9.95 -3.90
C LEU A 28 -5.65 -10.91 -2.71
N ARG A 29 -6.54 -10.79 -1.73
CA ARG A 29 -6.48 -11.54 -0.48
C ARG A 29 -6.92 -12.99 -0.63
N GLU A 30 -8.03 -13.22 -1.34
CA GLU A 30 -8.72 -14.53 -1.36
C GLU A 30 -8.32 -15.36 -2.58
N ASN A 31 -8.24 -14.76 -3.77
CA ASN A 31 -7.89 -15.49 -4.98
C ASN A 31 -6.37 -15.62 -5.20
N LEU A 32 -5.58 -14.64 -4.74
CA LEU A 32 -4.11 -14.65 -4.89
C LEU A 32 -3.38 -14.91 -3.57
N GLN A 33 -4.08 -14.97 -2.43
CA GLN A 33 -3.51 -15.19 -1.09
C GLN A 33 -2.45 -14.12 -0.69
N LEU A 34 -2.56 -12.92 -1.26
CA LEU A 34 -1.74 -11.76 -0.90
C LEU A 34 -2.41 -11.01 0.25
N THR A 35 -2.20 -11.48 1.46
CA THR A 35 -2.93 -11.03 2.66
C THR A 35 -2.33 -9.77 3.31
N GLY A 36 -1.22 -9.25 2.82
CA GLY A 36 -0.59 -8.02 3.32
C GLY A 36 -1.42 -6.77 3.10
N THR A 37 -2.32 -6.75 2.11
CA THR A 37 -3.31 -5.70 1.94
C THR A 37 -4.47 -5.93 2.89
N HIS A 38 -4.72 -5.00 3.83
CA HIS A 38 -5.74 -5.16 4.88
C HIS A 38 -7.06 -4.46 4.54
N VAL A 39 -8.13 -4.84 5.24
CA VAL A 39 -9.45 -4.20 5.15
C VAL A 39 -9.83 -3.70 6.54
N GLY A 40 -9.88 -2.37 6.71
CA GLY A 40 -10.26 -1.74 7.98
C GLY A 40 -11.63 -1.03 7.93
N CYS A 41 -12.15 -0.83 6.71
CA CYS A 41 -13.49 -0.23 6.55
C CYS A 41 -14.21 -0.75 5.31
N ASP A 42 -14.62 -0.59 4.39
CA ASP A 42 -15.23 -0.90 3.09
C ASP A 42 -15.72 0.38 2.40
N THR A 43 -15.29 1.53 2.91
CA THR A 43 -15.81 2.85 2.49
C THR A 43 -14.72 3.75 1.94
N ALA A 44 -13.56 3.17 1.60
CA ALA A 44 -12.38 3.85 1.07
C ALA A 44 -11.78 4.94 1.99
N GLN A 45 -12.14 4.96 3.28
CA GLN A 45 -11.71 6.01 4.21
C GLN A 45 -10.43 5.66 4.96
N CYS A 46 -10.29 4.43 5.48
CA CYS A 46 -9.23 4.08 6.41
C CYS A 46 -7.83 3.92 5.78
N GLY A 47 -7.73 3.65 4.50
CA GLY A 47 -6.46 3.48 3.78
C GLY A 47 -5.71 2.17 3.99
N ALA A 48 -6.19 1.26 4.84
CA ALA A 48 -5.55 -0.04 5.09
C ALA A 48 -5.41 -0.90 3.82
N CYS A 49 -6.30 -0.70 2.84
CA CYS A 49 -6.34 -1.42 1.57
C CYS A 49 -5.55 -0.75 0.43
N THR A 50 -4.74 0.26 0.71
CA THR A 50 -3.99 0.98 -0.32
C THR A 50 -3.01 0.06 -1.03
N VAL A 51 -3.08 0.05 -2.35
CA VAL A 51 -2.15 -0.61 -3.27
C VAL A 51 -1.76 0.37 -4.39
N HIS A 52 -0.74 0.06 -5.19
CA HIS A 52 -0.47 0.84 -6.40
C HIS A 52 -1.09 0.17 -7.62
N MET A 53 -1.77 0.95 -8.44
CA MET A 53 -2.22 0.57 -9.78
C MET A 53 -1.52 1.46 -10.80
N ASN A 54 -0.75 0.85 -11.69
CA ASN A 54 0.05 1.58 -12.70
C ASN A 54 0.93 2.69 -12.08
N GLY A 55 1.49 2.42 -10.90
CA GLY A 55 2.34 3.36 -10.16
C GLY A 55 1.60 4.40 -9.32
N ARG A 56 0.27 4.37 -9.24
CA ARG A 56 -0.54 5.32 -8.45
C ARG A 56 -1.23 4.62 -7.28
N ALA A 57 -1.20 5.24 -6.10
CA ALA A 57 -1.88 4.72 -4.91
C ALA A 57 -3.40 4.79 -5.07
N ILE A 58 -4.08 3.68 -4.83
CA ILE A 58 -5.53 3.55 -4.88
C ILE A 58 -6.06 2.77 -3.69
N LYS A 59 -7.34 2.93 -3.37
CA LYS A 59 -8.05 2.15 -2.36
C LYS A 59 -8.67 0.91 -3.00
N SER A 60 -8.08 -0.26 -2.81
CA SER A 60 -8.55 -1.50 -3.46
C SER A 60 -9.93 -1.99 -2.99
N CYS A 61 -10.44 -1.51 -1.86
CA CYS A 61 -11.78 -1.82 -1.38
C CYS A 61 -12.91 -1.09 -2.13
N SER A 62 -12.58 -0.10 -2.96
CA SER A 62 -13.54 0.69 -3.74
C SER A 62 -13.48 0.44 -5.25
N MET A 63 -12.74 -0.57 -5.67
CA MET A 63 -12.59 -0.96 -7.08
C MET A 63 -13.00 -2.43 -7.28
N LEU A 64 -13.69 -2.70 -8.39
CA LEU A 64 -13.93 -4.06 -8.83
C LEU A 64 -12.67 -4.61 -9.51
N ALA A 65 -12.38 -5.89 -9.31
CA ALA A 65 -11.29 -6.57 -9.99
C ALA A 65 -11.43 -6.50 -11.53
N ALA A 66 -12.66 -6.48 -12.03
CA ALA A 66 -12.97 -6.29 -13.44
C ALA A 66 -12.48 -4.95 -14.02
N GLN A 67 -12.47 -3.89 -13.21
CA GLN A 67 -12.08 -2.55 -13.64
C GLN A 67 -10.57 -2.41 -13.84
N VAL A 68 -9.78 -3.30 -13.24
CA VAL A 68 -8.30 -3.27 -13.31
C VAL A 68 -7.74 -4.27 -14.32
N GLN A 69 -8.56 -4.77 -15.23
CA GLN A 69 -8.14 -5.64 -16.32
C GLN A 69 -6.95 -5.04 -17.07
N GLY A 70 -5.88 -5.82 -17.26
CA GLY A 70 -4.66 -5.40 -17.98
C GLY A 70 -3.74 -4.47 -17.19
N SER A 71 -4.12 -4.05 -15.97
CA SER A 71 -3.30 -3.14 -15.16
C SER A 71 -2.15 -3.85 -14.46
N GLN A 72 -1.19 -3.04 -13.99
CA GLN A 72 -0.12 -3.48 -13.11
C GLN A 72 -0.46 -3.08 -11.66
N ILE A 73 -0.61 -4.07 -10.80
CA ILE A 73 -0.88 -3.90 -9.38
C ILE A 73 0.40 -4.22 -8.59
N THR A 74 0.77 -3.32 -7.69
CA THR A 74 1.82 -3.58 -6.69
C THR A 74 1.21 -3.51 -5.31
N THR A 75 1.35 -4.60 -4.56
CA THR A 75 0.96 -4.69 -3.15
C THR A 75 2.18 -4.51 -2.24
N ILE A 76 1.97 -4.47 -0.93
CA ILE A 76 3.07 -4.36 0.04
C ILE A 76 4.10 -5.49 -0.12
N GLU A 77 3.66 -6.69 -0.50
CA GLU A 77 4.54 -7.84 -0.74
C GLU A 77 5.44 -7.64 -1.95
N GLY A 78 5.07 -6.76 -2.87
CA GLY A 78 5.84 -6.46 -4.08
C GLY A 78 6.85 -5.33 -3.93
N LEU A 79 6.90 -4.63 -2.80
CA LEU A 79 7.85 -3.55 -2.57
C LEU A 79 9.27 -4.06 -2.27
N ALA A 80 9.38 -5.07 -1.42
CA ALA A 80 10.66 -5.72 -1.13
C ALA A 80 11.16 -6.47 -2.37
N LYS A 81 12.45 -6.38 -2.66
CA LYS A 81 13.08 -7.04 -3.81
C LYS A 81 14.30 -7.82 -3.35
N ASN A 82 14.45 -9.04 -3.84
CA ASN A 82 15.62 -9.90 -3.55
C ASN A 82 15.90 -10.09 -2.05
N GLY A 83 14.85 -10.10 -1.21
CA GLY A 83 15.00 -10.22 0.24
C GLY A 83 15.33 -8.89 0.97
N GLU A 84 15.51 -7.79 0.24
CA GLU A 84 15.77 -6.48 0.81
C GLU A 84 14.49 -5.66 0.91
N LEU A 85 14.27 -5.05 2.08
CA LEU A 85 13.15 -4.15 2.31
C LEU A 85 13.26 -2.91 1.44
N HIS A 86 12.12 -2.43 0.95
CA HIS A 86 12.07 -1.10 0.36
C HIS A 86 12.50 -0.05 1.40
N PRO A 87 13.20 1.05 1.01
CA PRO A 87 13.65 2.09 1.96
C PRO A 87 12.57 2.60 2.90
N MET A 88 11.33 2.75 2.43
CA MET A 88 10.21 3.15 3.27
C MET A 88 9.86 2.08 4.32
N GLN A 89 9.86 0.80 3.95
CA GLN A 89 9.63 -0.29 4.92
C GLN A 89 10.73 -0.33 5.98
N ALA A 90 11.99 -0.17 5.56
CA ALA A 90 13.13 -0.08 6.45
C ALA A 90 13.03 1.14 7.40
N ALA A 91 12.60 2.29 6.90
CA ALA A 91 12.40 3.50 7.68
C ALA A 91 11.30 3.33 8.75
N PHE A 92 10.18 2.68 8.40
CA PHE A 92 9.12 2.37 9.36
C PHE A 92 9.60 1.44 10.49
N ARG A 93 10.47 0.48 10.19
CA ARG A 93 11.11 -0.38 11.19
C ARG A 93 12.06 0.43 12.07
N GLU A 94 12.95 1.22 11.48
CA GLU A 94 13.99 1.99 12.17
C GLU A 94 13.42 3.05 13.10
N CYS A 95 12.43 3.81 12.65
CA CYS A 95 11.82 4.90 13.40
C CYS A 95 10.61 4.46 14.24
N HIS A 96 10.36 3.17 14.34
CA HIS A 96 9.19 2.63 15.07
C HIS A 96 7.86 3.23 14.61
N GLY A 97 7.68 3.34 13.28
CA GLY A 97 6.49 3.89 12.63
C GLY A 97 5.24 3.01 12.74
N LEU A 98 5.27 1.98 13.56
CA LEU A 98 4.16 1.03 13.73
C LEU A 98 4.07 0.54 15.19
N GLN A 99 2.87 0.14 15.59
CA GLN A 99 2.61 -0.58 16.84
C GLN A 99 1.89 -1.90 16.53
N CYS A 100 0.55 -1.90 16.38
CA CYS A 100 -0.15 -3.14 16.02
C CYS A 100 0.15 -3.62 14.57
N GLY A 101 0.62 -2.74 13.68
CA GLY A 101 0.98 -3.06 12.31
C GLY A 101 -0.18 -3.11 11.32
N PHE A 102 -1.44 -3.00 11.76
CA PHE A 102 -2.60 -3.17 10.88
C PHE A 102 -2.68 -2.11 9.77
N CYS A 103 -2.42 -0.84 10.08
CA CYS A 103 -2.41 0.25 9.09
C CYS A 103 -1.14 0.27 8.24
N THR A 104 -0.08 -0.40 8.69
CA THR A 104 1.28 -0.21 8.15
C THR A 104 1.41 -0.51 6.67
N PRO A 105 0.87 -1.60 6.11
CA PRO A 105 0.97 -1.84 4.67
C PRO A 105 0.38 -0.71 3.83
N GLY A 106 -0.84 -0.28 4.13
CA GLY A 106 -1.49 0.83 3.43
C GLY A 106 -0.78 2.16 3.63
N MET A 107 -0.29 2.41 4.84
CA MET A 107 0.46 3.62 5.18
C MET A 107 1.78 3.71 4.39
N VAL A 108 2.53 2.61 4.31
CA VAL A 108 3.76 2.51 3.52
C VAL A 108 3.48 2.74 2.05
N MET A 109 2.43 2.11 1.48
CA MET A 109 2.06 2.30 0.07
C MET A 109 1.72 3.76 -0.23
N SER A 110 0.97 4.42 0.65
CA SER A 110 0.64 5.85 0.51
C SER A 110 1.89 6.73 0.64
N ALA A 111 2.77 6.46 1.60
CA ALA A 111 4.00 7.20 1.82
C ALA A 111 4.98 7.09 0.64
N VAL A 112 5.07 5.93 0.00
CA VAL A 112 5.88 5.73 -1.22
C VAL A 112 5.37 6.63 -2.33
N GLN A 113 4.05 6.69 -2.55
CA GLN A 113 3.46 7.57 -3.55
C GLN A 113 3.68 9.06 -3.21
N LEU A 114 3.51 9.43 -1.95
CA LEU A 114 3.70 10.80 -1.50
C LEU A 114 5.12 11.30 -1.81
N LEU A 115 6.15 10.53 -1.49
CA LEU A 115 7.54 10.91 -1.80
C LEU A 115 7.88 10.81 -3.28
N ALA A 116 7.19 10.00 -4.06
CA ALA A 116 7.32 9.99 -5.51
C ALA A 116 6.77 11.27 -6.14
N ASP A 117 5.64 11.78 -5.63
CA ASP A 117 5.00 13.00 -6.10
C ASP A 117 5.69 14.26 -5.54
N ASN A 118 6.14 14.23 -4.27
CA ASN A 118 6.83 15.34 -3.61
C ASN A 118 8.06 14.85 -2.82
N PRO A 119 9.23 14.71 -3.47
CA PRO A 119 10.45 14.21 -2.82
C PRO A 119 11.00 15.10 -1.70
N LYS A 120 10.52 16.34 -1.60
CA LYS A 120 10.95 17.32 -0.60
C LYS A 120 9.78 17.81 0.26
N ALA A 121 8.80 16.94 0.50
CA ALA A 121 7.63 17.28 1.29
C ALA A 121 8.03 17.77 2.69
N THR A 122 7.43 18.85 3.12
CA THR A 122 7.53 19.36 4.49
C THR A 122 6.79 18.43 5.45
N GLU A 123 6.98 18.59 6.76
CA GLU A 123 6.22 17.81 7.74
C GLU A 123 4.71 18.01 7.59
N GLU A 124 4.27 19.23 7.32
CA GLU A 124 2.87 19.56 7.11
C GLU A 124 2.32 18.85 5.87
N GLU A 125 3.01 18.93 4.75
CA GLU A 125 2.63 18.22 3.51
C GLU A 125 2.63 16.70 3.68
N ILE A 126 3.54 16.14 4.50
CA ILE A 126 3.52 14.72 4.84
C ILE A 126 2.24 14.39 5.62
N ARG A 127 1.86 15.19 6.61
CA ARG A 127 0.64 14.99 7.39
C ARG A 127 -0.61 15.09 6.53
N GLU A 128 -0.69 16.09 5.66
CA GLU A 128 -1.78 16.23 4.69
C GLU A 128 -1.83 15.06 3.70
N GLY A 129 -0.68 14.63 3.20
CA GLY A 129 -0.58 13.49 2.28
C GLY A 129 -0.97 12.14 2.89
N LEU A 130 -1.01 12.05 4.22
CA LEU A 130 -1.51 10.88 4.95
C LEU A 130 -3.01 10.94 5.25
N ASP A 131 -3.69 12.01 4.86
CA ASP A 131 -5.15 12.09 4.95
C ASP A 131 -5.78 10.91 4.18
N GLY A 132 -6.68 10.20 4.83
CA GLY A 132 -7.24 8.96 4.29
C GLY A 132 -6.41 7.70 4.60
N ASN A 133 -5.41 7.79 5.48
CA ASN A 133 -4.70 6.64 6.07
C ASN A 133 -4.78 6.72 7.60
N ILE A 134 -5.65 5.92 8.20
CA ILE A 134 -5.97 5.99 9.63
C ILE A 134 -5.07 5.05 10.43
N CYS A 135 -4.38 5.60 11.43
CA CYS A 135 -3.67 4.84 12.46
C CYS A 135 -4.25 5.16 13.85
N ARG A 136 -4.75 4.15 14.56
CA ARG A 136 -5.33 4.30 15.90
C ARG A 136 -4.28 4.25 17.02
N CYS A 137 -3.07 3.80 16.73
CA CYS A 137 -2.07 3.46 17.76
C CYS A 137 -1.00 4.54 17.98
N THR A 138 -0.41 5.08 16.90
CA THR A 138 0.88 5.79 16.94
C THR A 138 0.76 7.30 17.17
N GLY A 139 -0.41 7.89 16.99
CA GLY A 139 -0.56 9.35 16.96
C GLY A 139 0.21 10.01 15.79
N TYR A 140 0.62 9.22 14.78
CA TYR A 140 1.31 9.64 13.56
C TYR A 140 2.75 10.16 13.73
N HIS A 141 3.19 10.50 14.93
CA HIS A 141 4.51 11.11 15.14
C HIS A 141 5.66 10.28 14.53
N ASN A 142 5.74 9.00 14.89
CA ASN A 142 6.78 8.12 14.35
C ASN A 142 6.55 7.73 12.88
N ILE A 143 5.31 7.75 12.40
CA ILE A 143 5.00 7.56 10.97
C ILE A 143 5.61 8.72 10.17
N VAL A 144 5.37 9.96 10.58
CA VAL A 144 5.95 11.16 9.94
C VAL A 144 7.46 11.10 9.99
N LYS A 145 8.06 10.76 11.14
CA LYS A 145 9.51 10.56 11.26
C LYS A 145 10.06 9.50 10.29
N SER A 146 9.33 8.39 10.11
CA SER A 146 9.73 7.33 9.18
C SER A 146 9.79 7.85 7.75
N ILE A 147 8.81 8.66 7.34
CA ILE A 147 8.75 9.24 6.01
C ILE A 147 9.90 10.25 5.82
N GLN A 148 10.14 11.11 6.79
CA GLN A 148 11.26 12.07 6.78
C GLN A 148 12.62 11.34 6.74
N PHE A 149 12.77 10.25 7.49
CA PHE A 149 13.96 9.41 7.48
C PHE A 149 14.21 8.81 6.08
N CYS A 150 13.17 8.25 5.46
CA CYS A 150 13.26 7.74 4.09
C CYS A 150 13.62 8.85 3.09
N GLN A 151 13.00 10.02 3.22
CA GLN A 151 13.24 11.20 2.38
C GLN A 151 14.69 11.69 2.47
N SER A 152 15.31 11.63 3.64
CA SER A 152 16.70 12.05 3.85
C SER A 152 17.73 11.13 3.18
N GLY A 153 17.31 9.95 2.69
CA GLY A 153 18.19 8.91 2.17
C GLY A 153 19.05 8.23 3.25
N ALA A 154 18.71 8.41 4.52
CA ALA A 154 19.40 7.73 5.62
C ALA A 154 19.20 6.20 5.52
N LYS A 155 20.23 5.44 5.87
CA LYS A 155 20.17 3.98 5.86
C LYS A 155 19.69 3.48 7.22
N ALA A 156 18.73 2.57 7.20
CA ALA A 156 18.33 1.85 8.39
C ALA A 156 19.47 0.97 8.92
N SER A 157 19.52 0.79 10.23
CA SER A 157 20.47 -0.13 10.86
C SER A 157 20.20 -1.58 10.41
N ALA A 158 21.23 -2.36 10.21
CA ALA A 158 21.12 -3.74 9.76
C ALA A 158 20.53 -4.66 10.85
#